data_6a2dc9c501f1151fe8fed0bfa4453031
#
_entry.id   6a2dc9c501f1151fe8fed0bfa4453031
#
_cell.length_a   1.000
_cell.length_b   1.000
_cell.length_c   1.000
_cell.angle_alpha   90.00
_cell.angle_beta   90.00
_cell.angle_gamma   90.00
#
_symmetry.space_group_name_H-M   'P 1'
#
loop_
_entity.id
_entity.type
_entity.pdbx_description
1 polymer ?
#
loop_
_entity_poly.entity_id
_entity_poly.type
_entity_poly.pdbx_seq_one_letter_code
_entity_poly.pdbx_strand_id
1 'polypeptide(L)'
;MKKSMQAGFTLVELIVVIVILGILAAVALPKFMGLEKEARIASVRSMGGTMLSAANMAHGIFMAQNGTNGGAGILINNVPVVFANGYPNNASIRSLVQSYEGFRTNAGGNQMIKLGGTNASCFVQYNQPAAAGAAPRITYQSGLEIKDQASETQVLTNLRAAC
;
A
#
# COMPACT_ATOMS: atom_id res chain seq x y z
N MET A 1 -55.16 -14.00 29.53
CA MET A 1 -54.31 -13.73 28.36
C MET A 1 -54.24 -12.25 28.16
N LYS A 2 -53.08 -11.60 28.46
CA LYS A 2 -52.88 -10.14 28.19
C LYS A 2 -52.51 -9.99 26.73
N LYS A 3 -53.40 -9.36 25.94
CA LYS A 3 -53.06 -8.90 24.59
C LYS A 3 -52.00 -7.78 24.70
N SER A 4 -50.79 -8.02 24.25
CA SER A 4 -49.77 -6.98 24.06
C SER A 4 -50.28 -6.08 22.91
N MET A 5 -50.50 -4.80 23.21
CA MET A 5 -50.76 -3.80 22.18
C MET A 5 -49.45 -3.57 21.43
N GLN A 6 -49.39 -4.02 20.18
CA GLN A 6 -48.34 -3.65 19.26
C GLN A 6 -48.58 -2.19 18.84
N ALA A 7 -47.76 -1.28 19.37
CA ALA A 7 -47.72 0.10 18.91
C ALA A 7 -47.01 0.11 17.53
N GLY A 8 -47.72 0.46 16.48
CA GLY A 8 -47.13 0.66 15.14
C GLY A 8 -46.51 2.05 15.03
N PHE A 9 -45.45 2.19 14.26
CA PHE A 9 -44.86 3.49 13.91
C PHE A 9 -45.82 4.34 13.11
N THR A 10 -45.88 5.63 13.42
CA THR A 10 -46.65 6.58 12.62
C THR A 10 -45.91 6.96 11.34
N LEU A 11 -46.63 7.26 10.28
CA LEU A 11 -46.07 7.71 9.00
C LEU A 11 -45.23 8.99 9.20
N VAL A 12 -45.65 9.87 10.11
CA VAL A 12 -44.97 11.14 10.42
C VAL A 12 -43.61 10.89 11.06
N GLU A 13 -43.49 9.93 12.01
CA GLU A 13 -42.24 9.57 12.61
C GLU A 13 -41.23 9.06 11.56
N LEU A 14 -41.69 8.28 10.59
CA LEU A 14 -40.80 7.79 9.53
C LEU A 14 -40.35 8.94 8.60
N ILE A 15 -41.24 9.83 8.21
CA ILE A 15 -40.90 10.98 7.36
C ILE A 15 -39.90 11.90 8.03
N VAL A 16 -40.10 12.24 9.31
CA VAL A 16 -39.16 13.10 10.04
C VAL A 16 -37.77 12.49 10.12
N VAL A 17 -37.66 11.19 10.36
CA VAL A 17 -36.40 10.51 10.42
C VAL A 17 -35.64 10.54 9.09
N ILE A 18 -36.31 10.23 7.96
CA ILE A 18 -35.67 10.25 6.65
C ILE A 18 -35.23 11.66 6.22
N VAL A 19 -36.00 12.69 6.59
CA VAL A 19 -35.63 14.09 6.31
C VAL A 19 -34.37 14.47 7.10
N ILE A 20 -34.31 14.16 8.40
CA ILE A 20 -33.15 14.44 9.22
C ILE A 20 -31.93 13.69 8.70
N LEU A 21 -32.06 12.39 8.37
CA LEU A 21 -30.97 11.59 7.80
C LEU A 21 -30.50 12.15 6.45
N GLY A 22 -31.43 12.63 5.62
CA GLY A 22 -31.12 13.25 4.33
C GLY A 22 -30.28 14.52 4.48
N ILE A 23 -30.60 15.38 5.43
CA ILE A 23 -29.83 16.60 5.71
C ILE A 23 -28.43 16.25 6.25
N LEU A 24 -28.37 15.31 7.19
CA LEU A 24 -27.08 14.85 7.75
C LEU A 24 -26.19 14.21 6.68
N ALA A 25 -26.74 13.38 5.82
CA ALA A 25 -26.03 12.74 4.72
C ALA A 25 -25.48 13.78 3.73
N ALA A 26 -26.25 14.81 3.38
CA ALA A 26 -25.81 15.86 2.46
C ALA A 26 -24.57 16.62 2.94
N VAL A 27 -24.41 16.79 4.26
CA VAL A 27 -23.25 17.45 4.87
C VAL A 27 -22.07 16.47 5.06
N ALA A 28 -22.35 15.20 5.32
CA ALA A 28 -21.33 14.20 5.61
C ALA A 28 -20.63 13.68 4.35
N LEU A 29 -21.36 13.43 3.27
CA LEU A 29 -20.82 12.85 2.02
C LEU A 29 -19.58 13.56 1.47
N PRO A 30 -19.52 14.90 1.33
CA PRO A 30 -18.35 15.58 0.81
C PRO A 30 -17.09 15.37 1.66
N LYS A 31 -17.25 15.21 2.97
CA LYS A 31 -16.11 14.98 3.90
C LYS A 31 -15.53 13.57 3.78
N PHE A 32 -16.37 12.58 3.49
CA PHE A 32 -15.92 11.19 3.34
C PHE A 32 -15.18 10.91 2.04
N MET A 33 -15.48 11.62 0.96
CA MET A 33 -14.82 11.45 -0.34
C MET A 33 -13.30 11.73 -0.27
N GLY A 34 -12.86 12.67 0.59
CA GLY A 34 -11.42 12.94 0.79
C GLY A 34 -10.70 11.86 1.60
N LEU A 35 -11.39 11.23 2.54
CA LEU A 35 -10.79 10.22 3.44
C LEU A 35 -10.39 8.95 2.70
N GLU A 36 -11.15 8.52 1.69
CA GLU A 36 -10.82 7.35 0.89
C GLU A 36 -9.48 7.51 0.18
N LYS A 37 -9.23 8.68 -0.39
CA LYS A 37 -7.99 9.01 -1.06
C LYS A 37 -6.80 8.99 -0.10
N GLU A 38 -6.89 9.62 1.06
CA GLU A 38 -5.84 9.63 2.07
C GLU A 38 -5.57 8.20 2.61
N ALA A 39 -6.60 7.37 2.79
CA ALA A 39 -6.45 5.97 3.17
C ALA A 39 -5.70 5.15 2.11
N ARG A 40 -5.94 5.39 0.82
CA ARG A 40 -5.18 4.77 -0.27
C ARG A 40 -3.70 5.16 -0.24
N ILE A 41 -3.42 6.45 -0.07
CA ILE A 41 -2.05 6.98 0.04
C ILE A 41 -1.33 6.36 1.23
N ALA A 42 -1.98 6.30 2.39
CA ALA A 42 -1.43 5.66 3.59
C ALA A 42 -1.10 4.17 3.34
N SER A 43 -1.97 3.44 2.64
CA SER A 43 -1.73 2.04 2.26
C SER A 43 -0.49 1.90 1.35
N VAL A 44 -0.33 2.77 0.36
CA VAL A 44 0.83 2.77 -0.56
C VAL A 44 2.13 3.06 0.18
N ARG A 45 2.12 4.03 1.12
CA ARG A 45 3.28 4.33 1.97
C ARG A 45 3.64 3.17 2.89
N SER A 46 2.65 2.54 3.52
CA SER A 46 2.84 1.36 4.37
C SER A 46 3.46 0.20 3.57
N MET A 47 2.99 -0.03 2.34
CA MET A 47 3.56 -1.04 1.46
C MET A 47 5.03 -0.78 1.15
N GLY A 48 5.42 0.48 0.94
CA GLY A 48 6.83 0.86 0.76
C GLY A 48 7.70 0.51 1.97
N GLY A 49 7.22 0.78 3.17
CA GLY A 49 7.87 0.36 4.41
C GLY A 49 8.01 -1.16 4.53
N THR A 50 6.96 -1.89 4.17
CA THR A 50 6.98 -3.37 4.16
C THR A 50 8.02 -3.92 3.19
N MET A 51 8.09 -3.39 1.96
CA MET A 51 9.08 -3.81 0.97
C MET A 51 10.51 -3.53 1.44
N LEU A 52 10.75 -2.36 2.03
CA LEU A 52 12.08 -2.00 2.55
C LEU A 52 12.48 -2.89 3.74
N SER A 53 11.56 -3.16 4.65
CA SER A 53 11.80 -4.06 5.79
C SER A 53 12.10 -5.48 5.33
N ALA A 54 11.34 -6.00 4.36
CA ALA A 54 11.58 -7.31 3.77
C ALA A 54 12.95 -7.39 3.07
N ALA A 55 13.35 -6.34 2.35
CA ALA A 55 14.66 -6.26 1.71
C ALA A 55 15.80 -6.26 2.73
N ASN A 56 15.69 -5.51 3.82
CA ASN A 56 16.69 -5.45 4.88
C ASN A 56 16.80 -6.79 5.64
N MET A 57 15.67 -7.45 5.90
CA MET A 57 15.66 -8.78 6.50
C MET A 57 16.38 -9.80 5.60
N ALA A 58 16.07 -9.81 4.31
CA ALA A 58 16.72 -10.69 3.35
C ALA A 58 18.22 -10.39 3.22
N HIS A 59 18.63 -9.13 3.27
CA HIS A 59 20.04 -8.73 3.30
C HIS A 59 20.75 -9.31 4.54
N GLY A 60 20.14 -9.27 5.70
CA GLY A 60 20.70 -9.91 6.91
C GLY A 60 20.91 -11.41 6.72
N ILE A 61 19.95 -12.12 6.10
CA ILE A 61 20.10 -13.55 5.79
C ILE A 61 21.22 -13.78 4.77
N PHE A 62 21.30 -12.93 3.74
CA PHE A 62 22.37 -12.98 2.74
C PHE A 62 23.76 -12.88 3.39
N MET A 63 23.95 -11.93 4.29
CA MET A 63 25.22 -11.75 5.02
C MET A 63 25.52 -12.94 5.93
N ALA A 64 24.52 -13.47 6.63
CA ALA A 64 24.70 -14.61 7.53
C ALA A 64 25.06 -15.91 6.80
N GLN A 65 24.65 -16.08 5.56
CA GLN A 65 24.91 -17.27 4.75
C GLN A 65 26.08 -17.11 3.79
N ASN A 66 26.87 -16.05 3.87
CA ASN A 66 27.94 -15.72 2.91
C ASN A 66 27.44 -15.82 1.46
N GLY A 67 26.26 -15.27 1.20
CA GLY A 67 25.55 -15.39 -0.06
C GLY A 67 26.30 -14.76 -1.23
N THR A 68 26.01 -15.26 -2.42
CA THR A 68 26.55 -14.72 -3.67
C THR A 68 25.45 -14.00 -4.46
N ASN A 69 25.82 -12.93 -5.14
CA ASN A 69 24.89 -12.21 -6.00
C ASN A 69 24.57 -13.05 -7.25
N GLY A 70 23.29 -13.05 -7.66
CA GLY A 70 22.85 -13.83 -8.81
C GLY A 70 22.67 -15.33 -8.51
N GLY A 71 22.80 -16.15 -9.53
CA GLY A 71 22.66 -17.61 -9.42
C GLY A 71 21.27 -18.09 -9.07
N ALA A 72 21.18 -19.27 -8.43
CA ALA A 72 19.91 -19.90 -8.04
C ALA A 72 19.19 -19.20 -6.89
N GLY A 73 19.84 -18.21 -6.25
CA GLY A 73 19.30 -17.50 -5.09
C GLY A 73 19.47 -18.27 -3.76
N ILE A 74 19.07 -17.59 -2.69
CA ILE A 74 19.01 -18.17 -1.34
C ILE A 74 17.55 -18.52 -1.04
N LEU A 75 17.31 -19.69 -0.48
CA LEU A 75 15.97 -20.08 -0.04
C LEU A 75 15.58 -19.35 1.25
N ILE A 76 14.59 -18.51 1.17
CA ILE A 76 13.96 -17.84 2.32
C ILE A 76 12.52 -18.34 2.41
N ASN A 77 12.17 -19.05 3.49
CA ASN A 77 10.87 -19.71 3.64
C ASN A 77 10.48 -20.58 2.43
N ASN A 78 11.40 -21.39 1.94
CA ASN A 78 11.25 -22.23 0.74
C ASN A 78 11.03 -21.48 -0.59
N VAL A 79 11.26 -20.16 -0.62
CA VAL A 79 11.16 -19.34 -1.83
C VAL A 79 12.58 -18.94 -2.26
N PRO A 80 12.97 -19.19 -3.52
CA PRO A 80 14.27 -18.75 -4.02
C PRO A 80 14.28 -17.23 -4.21
N VAL A 81 15.21 -16.56 -3.53
CA VAL A 81 15.44 -15.12 -3.59
C VAL A 81 16.76 -14.86 -4.25
N VAL A 82 16.75 -14.26 -5.42
CA VAL A 82 17.95 -13.87 -6.15
C VAL A 82 18.42 -12.51 -5.66
N PHE A 83 19.71 -12.37 -5.42
CA PHE A 83 20.33 -11.17 -4.87
C PHE A 83 21.12 -10.39 -5.93
N ALA A 84 21.06 -9.07 -5.81
CA ALA A 84 21.86 -8.12 -6.55
C ALA A 84 22.49 -7.13 -5.56
N ASN A 85 23.82 -7.03 -5.56
CA ASN A 85 24.56 -6.17 -4.64
C ASN A 85 24.23 -6.39 -3.14
N GLY A 86 23.94 -7.65 -2.76
CA GLY A 86 23.62 -8.06 -1.39
C GLY A 86 22.17 -7.91 -0.98
N TYR A 87 21.32 -7.35 -1.83
CA TYR A 87 19.89 -7.18 -1.59
C TYR A 87 19.05 -7.97 -2.59
N PRO A 88 17.78 -8.29 -2.28
CA PRO A 88 16.90 -8.92 -3.25
C PRO A 88 16.84 -8.12 -4.56
N ASN A 89 16.91 -8.80 -5.69
CA ASN A 89 16.72 -8.14 -6.95
C ASN A 89 15.25 -7.71 -7.15
N ASN A 90 14.99 -6.89 -8.16
CA ASN A 90 13.67 -6.36 -8.43
C ASN A 90 12.59 -7.44 -8.65
N ALA A 91 12.95 -8.60 -9.21
CA ALA A 91 11.99 -9.67 -9.45
C ALA A 91 11.67 -10.47 -8.18
N SER A 92 12.63 -10.58 -7.25
CA SER A 92 12.49 -11.41 -6.04
C SER A 92 11.83 -10.68 -4.87
N ILE A 93 11.78 -9.35 -4.87
CA ILE A 93 11.22 -8.59 -3.73
C ILE A 93 9.76 -8.94 -3.45
N ARG A 94 8.97 -9.21 -4.49
CA ARG A 94 7.56 -9.58 -4.36
C ARG A 94 7.35 -10.84 -3.53
N SER A 95 8.20 -11.84 -3.69
CA SER A 95 8.08 -13.11 -2.99
C SER A 95 8.39 -13.02 -1.49
N LEU A 96 9.02 -11.95 -1.06
CA LEU A 96 9.30 -11.64 0.34
C LEU A 96 8.17 -10.89 1.04
N VAL A 97 7.28 -10.27 0.28
CA VAL A 97 6.10 -9.58 0.82
C VAL A 97 4.98 -10.61 0.99
N GLN A 98 4.70 -11.00 2.24
CA GLN A 98 3.75 -12.07 2.55
C GLN A 98 2.30 -11.74 2.21
N SER A 99 1.90 -10.48 2.32
CA SER A 99 0.55 -10.04 1.99
C SER A 99 0.59 -8.71 1.25
N TYR A 100 -0.09 -8.68 0.11
CA TYR A 100 -0.27 -7.47 -0.70
C TYR A 100 -1.74 -7.31 -1.13
N GLU A 101 -2.67 -7.68 -0.23
CA GLU A 101 -4.10 -7.50 -0.47
C GLU A 101 -4.44 -6.05 -0.86
N GLY A 102 -5.28 -5.90 -1.87
CA GLY A 102 -5.62 -4.59 -2.41
C GLY A 102 -4.54 -3.96 -3.30
N PHE A 103 -3.51 -4.73 -3.66
CA PHE A 103 -2.49 -4.36 -4.64
C PHE A 103 -2.38 -5.40 -5.75
N ARG A 104 -1.90 -4.97 -6.91
CA ARG A 104 -1.41 -5.84 -7.98
C ARG A 104 0.05 -5.54 -8.25
N THR A 105 0.78 -6.50 -8.80
CA THR A 105 2.17 -6.29 -9.19
C THR A 105 2.28 -6.03 -10.69
N ASN A 106 3.34 -5.32 -11.09
CA ASN A 106 3.75 -5.27 -12.49
C ASN A 106 4.44 -6.59 -12.91
N ALA A 107 4.73 -6.74 -14.19
CA ALA A 107 5.43 -7.92 -14.73
C ALA A 107 6.84 -8.11 -14.11
N GLY A 108 7.52 -7.03 -13.76
CA GLY A 108 8.85 -7.06 -13.12
C GLY A 108 8.83 -7.40 -11.62
N GLY A 109 7.67 -7.48 -10.98
CA GLY A 109 7.52 -7.83 -9.57
C GLY A 109 7.93 -6.76 -8.57
N ASN A 110 8.47 -5.63 -8.99
CA ASN A 110 9.02 -4.58 -8.13
C ASN A 110 8.09 -3.39 -7.87
N GLN A 111 6.93 -3.35 -8.54
CA GLN A 111 5.90 -2.33 -8.29
C GLN A 111 4.67 -2.96 -7.64
N MET A 112 4.17 -2.32 -6.60
CA MET A 112 2.88 -2.62 -5.97
C MET A 112 1.91 -1.50 -6.30
N ILE A 113 0.94 -1.80 -7.17
CA ILE A 113 -0.04 -0.87 -7.70
C ILE A 113 -1.33 -1.02 -6.90
N LYS A 114 -1.81 0.05 -6.27
CA LYS A 114 -3.04 0.03 -5.45
C LYS A 114 -4.27 -0.19 -6.32
N LEU A 115 -5.09 -1.19 -5.96
CA LEU A 115 -6.36 -1.45 -6.62
C LEU A 115 -7.42 -0.42 -6.23
N GLY A 116 -8.35 -0.18 -7.16
CA GLY A 116 -9.50 0.71 -6.93
C GLY A 116 -9.19 2.21 -7.09
N GLY A 117 -7.98 2.61 -7.48
CA GLY A 117 -7.67 3.98 -7.93
C GLY A 117 -8.15 4.23 -9.36
N THR A 118 -8.32 5.49 -9.72
CA THR A 118 -8.72 5.91 -11.08
C THR A 118 -7.64 5.67 -12.11
N ASN A 119 -6.39 5.49 -11.69
CA ASN A 119 -5.22 5.31 -12.55
C ASN A 119 -4.29 4.21 -12.06
N ALA A 120 -3.60 3.55 -12.99
CA ALA A 120 -2.47 2.64 -12.71
C ALA A 120 -1.25 3.36 -12.07
N SER A 121 -1.37 4.65 -11.79
CA SER A 121 -0.31 5.50 -11.30
C SER A 121 -0.18 5.54 -9.77
N CYS A 122 -1.14 4.97 -9.03
CA CYS A 122 -1.10 4.87 -7.57
C CYS A 122 -0.23 3.67 -7.16
N PHE A 123 1.08 3.82 -7.13
CA PHE A 123 1.99 2.72 -6.85
C PHE A 123 3.19 3.11 -5.99
N VAL A 124 3.81 2.11 -5.42
CA VAL A 124 5.14 2.13 -4.82
C VAL A 124 6.04 1.15 -5.57
N GLN A 125 7.30 1.51 -5.73
CA GLN A 125 8.29 0.71 -6.44
C GLN A 125 9.54 0.51 -5.58
N TYR A 126 9.97 -0.72 -5.52
CA TYR A 126 11.28 -1.11 -5.01
C TYR A 126 12.32 -1.00 -6.13
N ASN A 127 13.48 -0.45 -5.79
CA ASN A 127 14.64 -0.38 -6.67
C ASN A 127 15.82 -1.03 -5.95
N GLN A 128 16.33 -2.12 -6.51
CA GLN A 128 17.53 -2.78 -6.00
C GLN A 128 18.73 -1.82 -6.04
N PRO A 129 19.75 -2.02 -5.19
CA PRO A 129 20.95 -1.19 -5.23
C PRO A 129 21.64 -1.24 -6.59
N ALA A 130 22.10 -0.09 -7.07
CA ALA A 130 22.83 0.01 -8.34
C ALA A 130 24.29 -0.48 -8.24
N ALA A 131 24.86 -0.44 -7.02
CA ALA A 131 26.25 -0.85 -6.76
C ALA A 131 26.38 -1.57 -5.41
N ALA A 132 27.44 -2.34 -5.23
CA ALA A 132 27.77 -2.97 -3.96
C ALA A 132 27.97 -1.90 -2.87
N GLY A 133 27.44 -2.16 -1.69
CA GLY A 133 27.45 -1.23 -0.56
C GLY A 133 26.41 -0.12 -0.60
N ALA A 134 25.63 0.00 -1.69
CA ALA A 134 24.49 0.90 -1.73
C ALA A 134 23.25 0.25 -1.10
N ALA A 135 22.35 1.07 -0.55
CA ALA A 135 21.06 0.62 -0.05
C ALA A 135 19.98 0.57 -1.16
N PRO A 136 18.97 -0.29 -1.03
CA PRO A 136 17.82 -0.27 -1.92
C PRO A 136 17.00 1.00 -1.69
N ARG A 137 16.23 1.41 -2.69
CA ARG A 137 15.42 2.61 -2.62
C ARG A 137 13.96 2.28 -2.88
N ILE A 138 13.09 2.97 -2.15
CA ILE A 138 11.64 2.95 -2.39
C ILE A 138 11.27 4.25 -3.08
N THR A 139 10.67 4.14 -4.24
CA THR A 139 10.13 5.28 -4.99
C THR A 139 8.62 5.16 -5.09
N TYR A 140 7.96 6.29 -5.05
CA TYR A 140 6.52 6.39 -5.24
C TYR A 140 6.30 7.04 -6.59
N GLN A 141 5.18 6.87 -7.19
CA GLN A 141 4.80 7.45 -8.46
C GLN A 141 5.79 8.50 -9.03
N SER A 142 6.10 8.49 -10.29
CA SER A 142 7.05 9.41 -10.95
C SER A 142 8.52 9.26 -10.52
N GLY A 143 8.87 8.18 -9.78
CA GLY A 143 10.25 7.91 -9.39
C GLY A 143 10.76 8.75 -8.19
N LEU A 144 9.88 9.44 -7.49
CA LEU A 144 10.25 10.23 -6.32
C LEU A 144 10.48 9.34 -5.09
N GLU A 145 11.52 9.65 -4.34
CA GLU A 145 11.91 9.00 -3.08
C GLU A 145 11.67 9.97 -1.91
N ILE A 146 11.20 9.45 -0.78
CA ILE A 146 11.11 10.24 0.46
C ILE A 146 12.46 10.20 1.15
N LYS A 147 13.18 11.32 1.15
CA LYS A 147 14.47 11.50 1.83
C LYS A 147 14.39 12.49 2.99
N ASP A 148 13.53 13.47 2.85
CA ASP A 148 13.33 14.57 3.77
C ASP A 148 11.89 15.08 3.70
N GLN A 149 11.54 16.07 4.51
CA GLN A 149 10.20 16.63 4.58
C GLN A 149 9.75 17.30 3.27
N ALA A 150 10.67 17.86 2.51
CA ALA A 150 10.36 18.51 1.22
C ALA A 150 9.98 17.46 0.18
N SER A 151 10.78 16.39 0.04
CA SER A 151 10.48 15.26 -0.86
C SER A 151 9.22 14.51 -0.42
N GLU A 152 8.94 14.38 0.87
CA GLU A 152 7.69 13.81 1.37
C GLU A 152 6.48 14.61 0.89
N THR A 153 6.52 15.94 1.02
CA THR A 153 5.44 16.82 0.57
C THR A 153 5.19 16.65 -0.94
N GLN A 154 6.24 16.55 -1.73
CA GLN A 154 6.14 16.34 -3.18
C GLN A 154 5.56 14.97 -3.54
N VAL A 155 6.01 13.92 -2.87
CA VAL A 155 5.47 12.56 -3.02
C VAL A 155 3.99 12.52 -2.67
N LEU A 156 3.58 13.15 -1.56
CA LEU A 156 2.18 13.20 -1.15
C LEU A 156 1.32 13.97 -2.16
N THR A 157 1.81 15.08 -2.70
CA THR A 157 1.11 15.84 -3.73
C THR A 157 0.86 15.00 -4.98
N ASN A 158 1.88 14.28 -5.44
CA ASN A 158 1.78 13.40 -6.60
C ASN A 158 0.86 12.19 -6.34
N LEU A 159 0.96 11.58 -5.17
CA LEU A 159 0.05 10.49 -4.78
C LEU A 159 -1.40 10.96 -4.69
N ARG A 160 -1.65 12.18 -4.20
CA ARG A 160 -3.01 12.77 -4.18
C ARG A 160 -3.57 12.99 -5.59
N ALA A 161 -2.72 13.26 -6.56
CA ALA A 161 -3.15 13.38 -7.96
C ALA A 161 -3.41 12.02 -8.60
N ALA A 162 -2.71 10.97 -8.18
CA ALA A 162 -2.70 9.65 -8.79
C ALA A 162 -3.60 8.62 -8.12
N CYS A 163 -3.78 8.71 -6.82
CA CYS A 163 -4.64 7.84 -6.03
C CYS A 163 -6.04 8.42 -5.87
#